data_c6a55740e261d04534baf337dbba6877
#
_entry.id   c6a55740e261d04534baf337dbba6877
#
_cell.length_a   1.000
_cell.length_b   1.000
_cell.length_c   1.000
_cell.angle_alpha   90.00
_cell.angle_beta   90.00
_cell.angle_gamma   90.00
#
_symmetry.space_group_name_H-M   'P 1'
#
loop_
_entity.id
_entity.type
_entity.pdbx_description
1 polymer ?
#
loop_
_entity_poly.entity_id
_entity_poly.type
_entity_poly.pdbx_seq_one_letter_code
_entity_poly.pdbx_strand_id
1 'polypeptide(L)'
;MKNHALITTLKNLKGNPRGCVYTEPLWGIPYNLYAPYISIYMLALGLSDKQIGLIVSISWVFQIFLALLSGVITDKLGRRRTTLVFDLLAWVVPSLISAVAQNFWYFLLAAVINSIWRISHNSWTCLLVEDTDPDQLVDVYTWIYIANQLVGFIAPLAGVLIGVFSLVPSVRWLYLFAAIVFSIKGIVTYWMTEETGQGLIRLHETRHQSMFSVLGEYRGVLRQLLRTPQTLYTAGIMLVFSITVMINGSFWGIIVTEKLHIPAGNLSIFPFVRSAVMLLFFFIVMPRINQMHFKLPMVLGFLGLVTSQVLLVTAPDQGYVFLVISIFLEACCFATTWPLLDRMVALTIDPSERARIQSILSVGIILLTSPFGWIAGSLSAINKNLPFALNIVLFGAGMLLAYLAGNNSQKKLAVVTQAG
;
A
#
# COMPACT_ATOMS: atom_id res chain seq x y z
N MET A 1 -16.42 31.29 -10.70
CA MET A 1 -15.39 30.26 -10.34
C MET A 1 -15.30 29.32 -11.53
N LYS A 2 -14.19 29.35 -12.30
CA LYS A 2 -13.94 28.34 -13.35
C LYS A 2 -13.89 26.98 -12.65
N ASN A 3 -14.72 26.03 -13.05
CA ASN A 3 -14.73 24.69 -12.49
C ASN A 3 -13.32 24.09 -12.66
N HIS A 4 -12.67 23.74 -11.55
CA HIS A 4 -11.38 23.07 -11.57
C HIS A 4 -11.53 21.75 -12.33
N ALA A 5 -10.59 21.41 -13.23
CA ALA A 5 -10.69 20.24 -14.09
C ALA A 5 -11.04 18.95 -13.32
N LEU A 6 -10.38 18.68 -12.20
CA LEU A 6 -10.65 17.51 -11.32
C LEU A 6 -12.12 17.47 -10.84
N ILE A 7 -12.72 18.63 -10.45
CA ILE A 7 -14.10 18.65 -9.98
C ILE A 7 -15.06 18.36 -11.13
N THR A 8 -14.73 18.84 -12.33
CA THR A 8 -15.51 18.55 -13.53
C THR A 8 -15.45 17.08 -13.88
N THR A 9 -14.25 16.47 -13.82
CA THR A 9 -14.06 15.03 -14.03
C THR A 9 -14.87 14.21 -13.03
N LEU A 10 -14.79 14.52 -11.72
CA LEU A 10 -15.53 13.79 -10.69
C LEU A 10 -17.05 13.80 -10.93
N LYS A 11 -17.60 14.96 -11.32
CA LYS A 11 -19.03 15.09 -11.61
C LYS A 11 -19.47 14.35 -12.88
N ASN A 12 -18.56 14.24 -13.83
CA ASN A 12 -18.82 13.63 -15.14
C ASN A 12 -18.50 12.14 -15.20
N LEU A 13 -17.86 11.57 -14.14
CA LEU A 13 -17.59 10.13 -14.06
C LEU A 13 -18.88 9.33 -14.21
N LYS A 14 -18.86 8.31 -15.09
CA LYS A 14 -19.97 7.41 -15.36
C LYS A 14 -19.51 5.95 -15.25
N GLY A 15 -20.47 5.01 -15.17
CA GLY A 15 -20.18 3.58 -15.17
C GLY A 15 -19.26 3.12 -14.04
N ASN A 16 -18.42 2.16 -14.34
CA ASN A 16 -17.53 1.47 -13.39
C ASN A 16 -16.57 2.41 -12.63
N PRO A 17 -15.86 3.36 -13.27
CA PRO A 17 -14.99 4.31 -12.57
C PRO A 17 -15.72 5.13 -11.51
N ARG A 18 -16.95 5.56 -11.80
CA ARG A 18 -17.79 6.29 -10.82
C ARG A 18 -18.09 5.41 -9.60
N GLY A 19 -18.47 4.15 -9.83
CA GLY A 19 -18.74 3.20 -8.76
C GLY A 19 -17.52 3.00 -7.87
N CYS A 20 -16.35 2.77 -8.44
CA CYS A 20 -15.09 2.57 -7.73
C CYS A 20 -14.68 3.81 -6.91
N VAL A 21 -14.67 5.00 -7.53
CA VAL A 21 -14.22 6.25 -6.87
C VAL A 21 -15.16 6.65 -5.72
N TYR A 22 -16.48 6.56 -5.92
CA TYR A 22 -17.45 6.98 -4.89
C TYR A 22 -17.55 6.02 -3.71
N THR A 23 -17.20 4.74 -3.89
CA THR A 23 -17.20 3.75 -2.81
C THR A 23 -15.86 3.63 -2.10
N GLU A 24 -14.78 4.22 -2.60
CA GLU A 24 -13.44 4.17 -1.99
C GLU A 24 -13.41 4.70 -0.55
N PRO A 25 -14.09 5.81 -0.20
CA PRO A 25 -14.16 6.26 1.19
C PRO A 25 -14.78 5.23 2.15
N LEU A 26 -15.70 4.40 1.68
CA LEU A 26 -16.29 3.33 2.52
C LEU A 26 -15.28 2.23 2.88
N TRP A 27 -14.23 2.06 2.08
CA TRP A 27 -13.08 1.22 2.48
C TRP A 27 -12.12 2.00 3.37
N GLY A 28 -11.76 3.21 3.00
CA GLY A 28 -10.75 3.98 3.68
C GLY A 28 -11.13 4.42 5.09
N ILE A 29 -12.39 4.79 5.36
CA ILE A 29 -12.87 5.25 6.66
C ILE A 29 -12.63 4.18 7.75
N PRO A 30 -13.21 2.96 7.67
CA PRO A 30 -13.01 1.97 8.71
C PRO A 30 -11.54 1.54 8.81
N TYR A 31 -10.82 1.41 7.69
CA TYR A 31 -9.42 1.05 7.68
C TYR A 31 -8.56 2.05 8.47
N ASN A 32 -8.70 3.35 8.24
CA ASN A 32 -7.94 4.38 8.95
C ASN A 32 -8.29 4.48 10.44
N LEU A 33 -9.48 4.04 10.84
CA LEU A 33 -9.87 4.01 12.25
C LEU A 33 -9.16 2.90 13.04
N TYR A 34 -9.01 1.70 12.50
CA TYR A 34 -8.40 0.59 13.25
C TYR A 34 -6.93 0.31 12.90
N ALA A 35 -6.47 0.63 11.69
CA ALA A 35 -5.13 0.27 11.22
C ALA A 35 -3.99 0.72 12.13
N PRO A 36 -3.98 1.95 12.69
CA PRO A 36 -2.94 2.39 13.61
C PRO A 36 -2.82 1.56 14.89
N TYR A 37 -3.88 0.82 15.21
CA TYR A 37 -4.01 0.09 16.46
C TYR A 37 -3.80 -1.41 16.34
N ILE A 38 -3.64 -1.97 15.14
CA ILE A 38 -3.56 -3.43 14.90
C ILE A 38 -2.49 -4.08 15.78
N SER A 39 -1.26 -3.59 15.74
CA SER A 39 -0.14 -4.19 16.46
C SER A 39 -0.23 -4.02 17.96
N ILE A 40 -0.64 -2.84 18.45
CA ILE A 40 -0.80 -2.61 19.88
C ILE A 40 -2.01 -3.34 20.47
N TYR A 41 -3.05 -3.58 19.67
CA TYR A 41 -4.16 -4.45 20.04
C TYR A 41 -3.72 -5.91 20.20
N MET A 42 -2.88 -6.41 19.28
CA MET A 42 -2.26 -7.74 19.41
C MET A 42 -1.40 -7.83 20.69
N LEU A 43 -0.56 -6.81 20.98
CA LEU A 43 0.23 -6.74 22.21
C LEU A 43 -0.66 -6.75 23.46
N ALA A 44 -1.72 -5.94 23.47
CA ALA A 44 -2.67 -5.86 24.61
C ALA A 44 -3.41 -7.19 24.84
N LEU A 45 -3.50 -8.08 23.84
CA LEU A 45 -4.03 -9.44 23.94
C LEU A 45 -2.93 -10.50 24.19
N GLY A 46 -1.73 -10.07 24.57
CA GLY A 46 -0.64 -10.93 25.01
C GLY A 46 0.23 -11.53 23.90
N LEU A 47 0.13 -11.06 22.67
CA LEU A 47 1.05 -11.49 21.62
C LEU A 47 2.41 -10.81 21.79
N SER A 48 3.48 -11.55 21.55
CA SER A 48 4.83 -10.99 21.48
C SER A 48 5.11 -10.36 20.11
N ASP A 49 6.09 -9.45 20.04
CA ASP A 49 6.54 -8.84 18.79
C ASP A 49 6.94 -9.89 17.73
N LYS A 50 7.59 -11.00 18.17
CA LYS A 50 7.94 -12.12 17.28
C LYS A 50 6.70 -12.77 16.66
N GLN A 51 5.65 -12.96 17.45
CA GLN A 51 4.38 -13.51 16.95
C GLN A 51 3.69 -12.55 15.98
N ILE A 52 3.71 -11.25 16.26
CA ILE A 52 3.20 -10.22 15.35
C ILE A 52 3.95 -10.27 14.02
N GLY A 53 5.28 -10.27 14.08
CA GLY A 53 6.13 -10.38 12.89
C GLY A 53 5.92 -11.67 12.11
N LEU A 54 5.70 -12.80 12.80
CA LEU A 54 5.37 -14.08 12.16
C LEU A 54 4.03 -14.05 11.42
N ILE A 55 2.99 -13.47 12.02
CA ILE A 55 1.69 -13.28 11.38
C ILE A 55 1.84 -12.48 10.08
N VAL A 56 2.60 -11.37 10.14
CA VAL A 56 2.86 -10.53 8.97
C VAL A 56 3.58 -11.34 7.89
N SER A 57 4.66 -12.05 8.21
CA SER A 57 5.40 -12.88 7.26
C SER A 57 4.53 -13.95 6.61
N ILE A 58 3.75 -14.68 7.38
CA ILE A 58 2.84 -15.72 6.88
C ILE A 58 1.80 -15.11 5.94
N SER A 59 1.20 -13.97 6.31
CA SER A 59 0.27 -13.25 5.44
C SER A 59 0.91 -12.89 4.08
N TRP A 60 2.13 -12.38 4.07
CA TRP A 60 2.85 -12.06 2.84
C TRP A 60 3.13 -13.30 1.98
N VAL A 61 3.47 -14.43 2.59
CA VAL A 61 3.63 -15.72 1.87
C VAL A 61 2.32 -16.14 1.19
N PHE A 62 1.19 -16.08 1.90
CA PHE A 62 -0.12 -16.40 1.30
C PHE A 62 -0.49 -15.45 0.17
N GLN A 63 -0.13 -14.16 0.29
CA GLN A 63 -0.35 -13.18 -0.78
C GLN A 63 0.38 -13.55 -2.09
N ILE A 64 1.53 -14.27 -2.06
CA ILE A 64 2.23 -14.72 -3.27
C ILE A 64 1.32 -15.64 -4.09
N PHE A 65 0.77 -16.67 -3.44
CA PHE A 65 -0.09 -17.64 -4.12
C PHE A 65 -1.37 -16.98 -4.65
N LEU A 66 -1.96 -16.09 -3.87
CA LEU A 66 -3.20 -15.42 -4.24
C LEU A 66 -2.98 -14.36 -5.33
N ALA A 67 -1.82 -13.70 -5.35
CA ALA A 67 -1.45 -12.79 -6.44
C ALA A 67 -1.29 -13.53 -7.78
N LEU A 68 -0.67 -14.72 -7.76
CA LEU A 68 -0.54 -15.56 -8.96
C LEU A 68 -1.90 -16.04 -9.49
N LEU A 69 -2.83 -16.35 -8.60
CA LEU A 69 -4.17 -16.84 -8.96
C LEU A 69 -5.15 -15.70 -9.30
N SER A 70 -4.85 -14.47 -8.91
CA SER A 70 -5.78 -13.34 -8.99
C SER A 70 -6.31 -13.08 -10.40
N GLY A 71 -5.44 -13.08 -11.42
CA GLY A 71 -5.83 -12.88 -12.81
C GLY A 71 -6.75 -13.98 -13.32
N VAL A 72 -6.39 -15.24 -13.08
CA VAL A 72 -7.15 -16.40 -13.53
C VAL A 72 -8.54 -16.45 -12.86
N ILE A 73 -8.62 -16.15 -11.57
CA ILE A 73 -9.90 -16.09 -10.84
C ILE A 73 -10.75 -14.96 -11.37
N THR A 74 -10.16 -13.77 -11.59
CA THR A 74 -10.86 -12.61 -12.15
C THR A 74 -11.41 -12.89 -13.55
N ASP A 75 -10.62 -13.55 -14.40
CA ASP A 75 -11.06 -13.90 -15.77
C ASP A 75 -12.18 -14.94 -15.79
N LYS A 76 -12.16 -15.91 -14.85
CA LYS A 76 -13.17 -16.99 -14.79
C LYS A 76 -14.48 -16.62 -14.12
N LEU A 77 -14.47 -15.70 -13.15
CA LEU A 77 -15.67 -15.32 -12.39
C LEU A 77 -16.24 -13.97 -12.84
N GLY A 78 -15.49 -13.22 -13.65
CA GLY A 78 -15.79 -11.84 -14.03
C GLY A 78 -15.32 -10.82 -12.97
N ARG A 79 -15.11 -9.59 -13.40
CA ARG A 79 -14.55 -8.50 -12.57
C ARG A 79 -15.49 -8.14 -11.42
N ARG A 80 -16.75 -7.90 -11.78
CA ARG A 80 -17.78 -7.45 -10.84
C ARG A 80 -18.05 -8.44 -9.71
N ARG A 81 -18.24 -9.72 -10.05
CA ARG A 81 -18.51 -10.78 -9.06
C ARG A 81 -17.29 -11.07 -8.19
N THR A 82 -16.12 -11.15 -8.81
CA THR A 82 -14.85 -11.36 -8.08
C THR A 82 -14.64 -10.26 -7.07
N THR A 83 -14.81 -8.99 -7.44
CA THR A 83 -14.67 -7.86 -6.52
C THR A 83 -15.61 -8.01 -5.33
N LEU A 84 -16.91 -8.28 -5.52
CA LEU A 84 -17.84 -8.43 -4.42
C LEU A 84 -17.46 -9.57 -3.48
N VAL A 85 -17.32 -10.78 -4.02
CA VAL A 85 -17.13 -12.01 -3.20
C VAL A 85 -15.80 -11.93 -2.43
N PHE A 86 -14.73 -11.56 -3.12
CA PHE A 86 -13.40 -11.54 -2.51
C PHE A 86 -13.16 -10.31 -1.63
N ASP A 87 -13.83 -9.17 -1.86
CA ASP A 87 -13.85 -8.05 -0.91
C ASP A 87 -14.54 -8.44 0.41
N LEU A 88 -15.71 -9.09 0.33
CA LEU A 88 -16.39 -9.56 1.53
C LEU A 88 -15.54 -10.57 2.32
N LEU A 89 -14.93 -11.54 1.63
CA LEU A 89 -14.06 -12.52 2.26
C LEU A 89 -12.79 -11.86 2.86
N ALA A 90 -12.17 -10.95 2.15
CA ALA A 90 -10.89 -10.37 2.55
C ALA A 90 -11.00 -9.30 3.64
N TRP A 91 -12.10 -8.59 3.74
CA TRP A 91 -12.24 -7.46 4.65
C TRP A 91 -13.26 -7.69 5.76
N VAL A 92 -14.42 -8.28 5.45
CA VAL A 92 -15.48 -8.49 6.45
C VAL A 92 -15.11 -9.64 7.38
N VAL A 93 -14.74 -10.80 6.83
CA VAL A 93 -14.45 -11.99 7.65
C VAL A 93 -13.26 -11.75 8.60
N PRO A 94 -12.10 -11.22 8.17
CA PRO A 94 -11.01 -10.89 9.09
C PRO A 94 -11.39 -9.84 10.14
N SER A 95 -12.24 -8.87 9.80
CA SER A 95 -12.71 -7.88 10.77
C SER A 95 -13.56 -8.53 11.87
N LEU A 96 -14.47 -9.44 11.51
CA LEU A 96 -15.28 -10.19 12.49
C LEU A 96 -14.41 -11.08 13.39
N ILE A 97 -13.42 -11.79 12.80
CA ILE A 97 -12.46 -12.61 13.56
C ILE A 97 -11.65 -11.74 14.52
N SER A 98 -11.16 -10.59 14.05
CA SER A 98 -10.36 -9.66 14.87
C SER A 98 -11.18 -9.02 15.99
N ALA A 99 -12.47 -8.76 15.78
CA ALA A 99 -13.37 -8.24 16.80
C ALA A 99 -13.52 -9.18 18.01
N VAL A 100 -13.46 -10.49 17.80
CA VAL A 100 -13.58 -11.51 18.85
C VAL A 100 -12.24 -12.15 19.22
N ALA A 101 -11.13 -11.64 18.67
CA ALA A 101 -9.81 -12.21 18.87
C ALA A 101 -9.39 -12.23 20.35
N GLN A 102 -8.70 -13.31 20.73
CA GLN A 102 -8.23 -13.55 22.10
C GLN A 102 -6.77 -13.96 22.16
N ASN A 103 -6.21 -14.49 21.06
CA ASN A 103 -4.86 -15.03 21.03
C ASN A 103 -4.28 -15.06 19.60
N PHE A 104 -3.05 -15.54 19.47
CA PHE A 104 -2.29 -15.64 18.23
C PHE A 104 -3.08 -16.28 17.06
N TRP A 105 -3.82 -17.35 17.30
CA TRP A 105 -4.47 -18.13 16.25
C TRP A 105 -5.62 -17.36 15.55
N TYR A 106 -6.34 -16.52 16.29
CA TYR A 106 -7.36 -15.64 15.69
C TYR A 106 -6.72 -14.65 14.71
N PHE A 107 -5.64 -14.00 15.12
CA PHE A 107 -4.96 -13.04 14.27
C PHE A 107 -4.27 -13.70 13.07
N LEU A 108 -3.69 -14.89 13.26
CA LEU A 108 -3.12 -15.65 12.16
C LEU A 108 -4.20 -16.02 11.12
N LEU A 109 -5.35 -16.53 11.58
CA LEU A 109 -6.47 -16.88 10.70
C LEU A 109 -6.99 -15.63 9.97
N ALA A 110 -7.20 -14.53 10.70
CA ALA A 110 -7.61 -13.26 10.10
C ALA A 110 -6.62 -12.77 9.04
N ALA A 111 -5.32 -12.83 9.31
CA ALA A 111 -4.27 -12.39 8.39
C ALA A 111 -4.18 -13.27 7.12
N VAL A 112 -4.32 -14.58 7.27
CA VAL A 112 -4.35 -15.52 6.13
C VAL A 112 -5.57 -15.27 5.25
N ILE A 113 -6.76 -15.13 5.84
CA ILE A 113 -7.98 -14.81 5.09
C ILE A 113 -7.87 -13.40 4.47
N ASN A 114 -7.35 -12.41 5.20
CA ASN A 114 -7.16 -11.07 4.65
C ASN A 114 -6.27 -11.08 3.40
N SER A 115 -5.28 -11.99 3.29
CA SER A 115 -4.41 -12.10 2.12
C SER A 115 -5.17 -12.25 0.79
N ILE A 116 -6.44 -12.67 0.85
CA ILE A 116 -7.37 -12.77 -0.28
C ILE A 116 -7.60 -11.41 -0.97
N TRP A 117 -7.33 -10.30 -0.29
CA TRP A 117 -7.46 -8.96 -0.86
C TRP A 117 -6.68 -8.76 -2.17
N ARG A 118 -5.64 -9.56 -2.42
CA ARG A 118 -4.91 -9.53 -3.69
C ARG A 118 -5.81 -9.85 -4.89
N ILE A 119 -6.78 -10.74 -4.71
CA ILE A 119 -7.72 -11.13 -5.76
C ILE A 119 -8.72 -9.99 -6.00
N SER A 120 -9.32 -9.46 -4.93
CA SER A 120 -10.29 -8.38 -5.06
C SER A 120 -9.66 -7.09 -5.57
N HIS A 121 -8.42 -6.77 -5.17
CA HIS A 121 -7.69 -5.61 -5.67
C HIS A 121 -7.44 -5.69 -7.18
N ASN A 122 -7.05 -6.87 -7.69
CA ASN A 122 -6.87 -7.07 -9.12
C ASN A 122 -8.18 -6.87 -9.90
N SER A 123 -9.28 -7.50 -9.46
CA SER A 123 -10.58 -7.36 -10.13
C SER A 123 -11.16 -5.95 -10.02
N TRP A 124 -10.99 -5.29 -8.86
CA TRP A 124 -11.38 -3.91 -8.65
C TRP A 124 -10.59 -2.94 -9.55
N THR A 125 -9.28 -3.18 -9.72
CA THR A 125 -8.46 -2.37 -10.64
C THR A 125 -8.92 -2.53 -12.07
N CYS A 126 -9.30 -3.74 -12.50
CA CYS A 126 -9.89 -3.97 -13.82
C CYS A 126 -11.21 -3.18 -13.99
N LEU A 127 -12.12 -3.21 -13.00
CA LEU A 127 -13.33 -2.40 -13.02
C LEU A 127 -13.05 -0.91 -13.13
N LEU A 128 -11.99 -0.43 -12.44
CA LEU A 128 -11.61 0.98 -12.45
C LEU A 128 -11.10 1.44 -13.82
N VAL A 129 -10.38 0.56 -14.55
CA VAL A 129 -9.52 0.95 -15.69
C VAL A 129 -10.09 0.53 -17.04
N GLU A 130 -10.68 -0.69 -17.17
CA GLU A 130 -10.98 -1.30 -18.47
C GLU A 130 -12.01 -0.50 -19.30
N ASP A 131 -13.00 0.12 -18.63
CA ASP A 131 -14.03 0.94 -19.30
C ASP A 131 -13.82 2.46 -19.10
N THR A 132 -12.61 2.86 -18.63
CA THR A 132 -12.28 4.27 -18.43
C THR A 132 -11.58 4.82 -19.66
N ASP A 133 -12.01 6.02 -20.10
CA ASP A 133 -11.33 6.76 -21.16
C ASP A 133 -9.84 6.97 -20.76
N PRO A 134 -8.86 6.61 -21.61
CA PRO A 134 -7.44 6.80 -21.34
C PRO A 134 -7.07 8.20 -20.86
N ASP A 135 -7.72 9.23 -21.40
CA ASP A 135 -7.48 10.63 -21.04
C ASP A 135 -7.97 10.97 -19.61
N GLN A 136 -8.90 10.19 -19.05
CA GLN A 136 -9.44 10.37 -17.70
C GLN A 136 -8.74 9.52 -16.63
N LEU A 137 -7.94 8.54 -17.02
CA LEU A 137 -7.29 7.62 -16.07
C LEU A 137 -6.46 8.34 -15.01
N VAL A 138 -5.72 9.38 -15.38
CA VAL A 138 -4.90 10.18 -14.46
C VAL A 138 -5.78 10.86 -13.40
N ASP A 139 -6.90 11.43 -13.82
CA ASP A 139 -7.84 12.11 -12.92
C ASP A 139 -8.53 11.11 -11.98
N VAL A 140 -8.91 9.93 -12.49
CA VAL A 140 -9.52 8.85 -11.71
C VAL A 140 -8.58 8.38 -10.60
N TYR A 141 -7.31 8.07 -10.92
CA TYR A 141 -6.31 7.71 -9.91
C TYR A 141 -6.02 8.84 -8.93
N THR A 142 -6.02 10.09 -9.40
CA THR A 142 -5.88 11.28 -8.55
C THR A 142 -7.02 11.36 -7.53
N TRP A 143 -8.26 11.08 -7.94
CA TRP A 143 -9.40 11.05 -7.03
C TRP A 143 -9.33 9.92 -6.01
N ILE A 144 -8.89 8.71 -6.41
CA ILE A 144 -8.62 7.60 -5.48
C ILE A 144 -7.58 8.03 -4.43
N TYR A 145 -6.48 8.67 -4.88
CA TYR A 145 -5.45 9.18 -3.97
C TYR A 145 -6.00 10.24 -3.00
N ILE A 146 -6.75 11.23 -3.51
CA ILE A 146 -7.37 12.29 -2.69
C ILE A 146 -8.35 11.67 -1.68
N ALA A 147 -9.21 10.75 -2.12
CA ALA A 147 -10.16 10.07 -1.24
C ALA A 147 -9.44 9.35 -0.09
N ASN A 148 -8.36 8.60 -0.38
CA ASN A 148 -7.56 7.91 0.62
C ASN A 148 -6.85 8.86 1.60
N GLN A 149 -6.45 10.06 1.19
CA GLN A 149 -5.90 11.06 2.11
C GLN A 149 -7.00 11.74 2.94
N LEU A 150 -8.15 12.05 2.34
CA LEU A 150 -9.26 12.69 3.05
C LEU A 150 -9.81 11.82 4.19
N VAL A 151 -9.88 10.51 4.01
CA VAL A 151 -10.35 9.59 5.08
C VAL A 151 -9.39 9.54 6.29
N GLY A 152 -8.11 9.89 6.12
CA GLY A 152 -7.17 10.01 7.22
C GLY A 152 -7.55 11.09 8.25
N PHE A 153 -8.36 12.10 7.84
CA PHE A 153 -8.86 13.13 8.76
C PHE A 153 -9.89 12.60 9.78
N ILE A 154 -10.43 11.42 9.57
CA ILE A 154 -11.38 10.77 10.49
C ILE A 154 -10.65 9.97 11.58
N ALA A 155 -9.37 9.63 11.38
CA ALA A 155 -8.60 8.82 12.32
C ALA A 155 -8.66 9.29 13.80
N PRO A 156 -8.61 10.60 14.13
CA PRO A 156 -8.70 11.06 15.53
C PRO A 156 -9.93 10.59 16.30
N LEU A 157 -11.05 10.27 15.62
CA LEU A 157 -12.24 9.73 16.27
C LEU A 157 -11.97 8.41 16.99
N ALA A 158 -11.09 7.56 16.44
CA ALA A 158 -10.67 6.32 17.09
C ALA A 158 -9.87 6.61 18.38
N GLY A 159 -9.02 7.64 18.37
CA GLY A 159 -8.29 8.06 19.56
C GLY A 159 -9.18 8.53 20.70
N VAL A 160 -10.22 9.31 20.38
CA VAL A 160 -11.24 9.72 21.38
C VAL A 160 -11.94 8.50 21.96
N LEU A 161 -12.35 7.55 21.12
CA LEU A 161 -13.01 6.32 21.56
C LEU A 161 -12.11 5.51 22.52
N ILE A 162 -10.82 5.36 22.19
CA ILE A 162 -9.85 4.66 23.02
C ILE A 162 -9.58 5.39 24.33
N GLY A 163 -9.57 6.73 24.33
CA GLY A 163 -9.42 7.54 25.54
C GLY A 163 -10.57 7.37 26.53
N VAL A 164 -11.79 7.11 26.03
CA VAL A 164 -12.99 6.91 26.86
C VAL A 164 -13.16 5.46 27.32
N PHE A 165 -12.99 4.48 26.42
CA PHE A 165 -13.37 3.07 26.64
C PHE A 165 -12.18 2.12 26.73
N SER A 166 -10.96 2.61 26.78
CA SER A 166 -9.72 1.83 26.69
C SER A 166 -9.49 1.15 25.32
N LEU A 167 -8.27 0.59 25.13
CA LEU A 167 -7.81 0.10 23.81
C LEU A 167 -8.62 -1.10 23.31
N VAL A 168 -8.68 -2.18 24.10
CA VAL A 168 -9.23 -3.46 23.61
C VAL A 168 -10.71 -3.38 23.26
N PRO A 169 -11.61 -2.86 24.12
CA PRO A 169 -13.02 -2.71 23.76
C PRO A 169 -13.22 -1.80 22.55
N SER A 170 -12.51 -0.66 22.50
CA SER A 170 -12.65 0.30 21.40
C SER A 170 -12.26 -0.33 20.06
N VAL A 171 -11.13 -1.03 19.99
CA VAL A 171 -10.67 -1.66 18.75
C VAL A 171 -11.62 -2.78 18.31
N ARG A 172 -12.22 -3.53 19.23
CA ARG A 172 -13.26 -4.51 18.90
C ARG A 172 -14.48 -3.86 18.25
N TRP A 173 -14.96 -2.74 18.80
CA TRP A 173 -16.05 -1.98 18.18
C TRP A 173 -15.66 -1.39 16.82
N LEU A 174 -14.42 -0.91 16.66
CA LEU A 174 -13.92 -0.44 15.36
C LEU A 174 -13.89 -1.56 14.31
N TYR A 175 -13.53 -2.79 14.69
CA TYR A 175 -13.59 -3.96 13.79
C TYR A 175 -15.02 -4.36 13.43
N LEU A 176 -15.98 -4.31 14.37
CA LEU A 176 -17.39 -4.55 14.08
C LEU A 176 -17.94 -3.49 13.14
N PHE A 177 -17.65 -2.23 13.39
CA PHE A 177 -17.98 -1.12 12.49
C PHE A 177 -17.38 -1.33 11.11
N ALA A 178 -16.11 -1.74 11.05
CA ALA A 178 -15.42 -2.03 9.80
C ALA A 178 -16.10 -3.16 9.02
N ALA A 179 -16.50 -4.25 9.68
CA ALA A 179 -17.22 -5.35 9.04
C ALA A 179 -18.53 -4.88 8.39
N ILE A 180 -19.29 -4.02 9.07
CA ILE A 180 -20.55 -3.45 8.55
C ILE A 180 -20.25 -2.56 7.33
N VAL A 181 -19.32 -1.62 7.45
CA VAL A 181 -19.03 -0.64 6.38
C VAL A 181 -18.39 -1.31 5.16
N PHE A 182 -17.51 -2.30 5.35
CA PHE A 182 -16.95 -3.09 4.24
C PHE A 182 -18.03 -3.91 3.53
N SER A 183 -19.02 -4.45 4.27
CA SER A 183 -20.17 -5.13 3.65
C SER A 183 -20.97 -4.15 2.80
N ILE A 184 -21.27 -2.97 3.31
CA ILE A 184 -21.97 -1.91 2.57
C ILE A 184 -21.14 -1.52 1.33
N LYS A 185 -19.83 -1.31 1.46
CA LYS A 185 -18.93 -0.99 0.35
C LYS A 185 -19.03 -2.04 -0.75
N GLY A 186 -18.88 -3.32 -0.41
CA GLY A 186 -18.94 -4.40 -1.39
C GLY A 186 -20.27 -4.42 -2.15
N ILE A 187 -21.40 -4.33 -1.41
CA ILE A 187 -22.74 -4.33 -1.98
C ILE A 187 -22.99 -3.10 -2.86
N VAL A 188 -22.63 -1.91 -2.36
CA VAL A 188 -22.83 -0.64 -3.12
C VAL A 188 -21.95 -0.61 -4.36
N THR A 189 -20.67 -1.03 -4.26
CA THR A 189 -19.80 -1.16 -5.44
C THR A 189 -20.42 -2.10 -6.47
N TYR A 190 -20.92 -3.26 -6.04
CA TYR A 190 -21.57 -4.21 -6.94
C TYR A 190 -22.81 -3.61 -7.64
N TRP A 191 -23.63 -2.81 -6.94
CA TRP A 191 -24.80 -2.16 -7.55
C TRP A 191 -24.44 -1.00 -8.49
N MET A 192 -23.34 -0.31 -8.21
CA MET A 192 -22.88 0.83 -9.01
C MET A 192 -22.01 0.45 -10.21
N THR A 193 -21.60 -0.82 -10.32
CA THR A 193 -20.73 -1.32 -11.39
C THR A 193 -21.41 -2.41 -12.20
N GLU A 194 -20.95 -2.57 -13.44
CA GLU A 194 -21.34 -3.62 -14.36
C GLU A 194 -20.13 -4.46 -14.73
N GLU A 195 -20.34 -5.61 -15.38
CA GLU A 195 -19.23 -6.40 -15.91
C GLU A 195 -18.60 -5.63 -17.07
N THR A 196 -17.26 -5.56 -17.11
CA THR A 196 -16.55 -4.82 -18.17
C THR A 196 -16.66 -5.53 -19.52
N GLY A 197 -16.53 -4.78 -20.61
CA GLY A 197 -16.50 -5.34 -21.96
C GLY A 197 -15.41 -6.41 -22.10
N GLN A 198 -14.19 -6.11 -21.59
CA GLN A 198 -13.08 -7.08 -21.55
C GLN A 198 -13.40 -8.27 -20.65
N GLY A 199 -14.12 -8.05 -19.54
CA GLY A 199 -14.57 -9.10 -18.63
C GLY A 199 -15.47 -10.10 -19.30
N LEU A 200 -16.44 -9.66 -20.11
CA LEU A 200 -17.34 -10.54 -20.87
C LEU A 200 -16.58 -11.40 -21.88
N ILE A 201 -15.60 -10.81 -22.60
CA ILE A 201 -14.74 -11.54 -23.55
C ILE A 201 -13.97 -12.64 -22.81
N ARG A 202 -13.30 -12.30 -21.71
CA ARG A 202 -12.48 -13.24 -20.93
C ARG A 202 -13.31 -14.35 -20.29
N LEU A 203 -14.50 -14.05 -19.77
CA LEU A 203 -15.43 -15.06 -19.27
C LEU A 203 -15.76 -16.12 -20.31
N HIS A 204 -15.93 -15.72 -21.58
CA HIS A 204 -16.21 -16.63 -22.67
C HIS A 204 -14.99 -17.48 -23.05
N GLU A 205 -13.82 -16.83 -23.20
CA GLU A 205 -12.56 -17.48 -23.60
C GLU A 205 -12.04 -18.48 -22.56
N THR A 206 -12.14 -18.14 -21.24
CA THR A 206 -11.55 -18.95 -20.18
C THR A 206 -12.49 -20.05 -19.65
N ARG A 207 -13.73 -20.10 -20.15
CA ARG A 207 -14.77 -21.05 -19.66
C ARG A 207 -14.29 -22.51 -19.65
N HIS A 208 -13.51 -22.93 -20.62
CA HIS A 208 -13.02 -24.30 -20.80
C HIS A 208 -11.53 -24.48 -20.51
N GLN A 209 -10.79 -23.42 -20.11
CA GLN A 209 -9.35 -23.51 -19.85
C GLN A 209 -9.06 -23.94 -18.42
N SER A 210 -7.98 -24.73 -18.22
CA SER A 210 -7.50 -25.09 -16.88
C SER A 210 -6.83 -23.88 -16.18
N MET A 211 -6.99 -23.74 -14.86
CA MET A 211 -6.32 -22.70 -14.07
C MET A 211 -4.81 -22.76 -14.16
N PHE A 212 -4.21 -23.92 -14.42
CA PHE A 212 -2.76 -24.14 -14.42
C PHE A 212 -2.08 -23.88 -15.76
N SER A 213 -2.82 -23.84 -16.88
CA SER A 213 -2.24 -23.61 -18.22
C SER A 213 -1.63 -22.20 -18.37
N VAL A 214 -2.20 -21.21 -17.64
CA VAL A 214 -1.78 -19.80 -17.70
C VAL A 214 -0.47 -19.55 -16.94
N LEU A 215 -0.11 -20.39 -15.96
CA LEU A 215 1.11 -20.22 -15.15
C LEU A 215 2.41 -20.56 -15.90
N GLY A 216 2.33 -21.32 -16.98
CA GLY A 216 3.52 -21.75 -17.76
C GLY A 216 4.25 -20.65 -18.54
N GLU A 217 3.57 -19.55 -18.82
CA GLU A 217 4.08 -18.47 -19.70
C GLU A 217 5.11 -17.54 -19.03
N TYR A 218 5.32 -17.63 -17.72
CA TYR A 218 6.13 -16.66 -16.96
C TYR A 218 7.66 -16.88 -16.99
N ARG A 219 8.15 -18.06 -17.44
CA ARG A 219 9.59 -18.41 -17.36
C ARG A 219 10.52 -17.55 -18.22
N GLY A 220 10.07 -17.09 -19.40
CA GLY A 220 10.88 -16.29 -20.33
C GLY A 220 11.15 -14.87 -19.84
N VAL A 221 10.16 -14.25 -19.21
CA VAL A 221 10.18 -12.85 -18.81
C VAL A 221 11.11 -12.59 -17.61
N LEU A 222 11.22 -13.54 -16.67
CA LEU A 222 12.13 -13.41 -15.52
C LEU A 222 13.59 -13.28 -15.95
N ARG A 223 14.00 -14.02 -17.00
CA ARG A 223 15.37 -13.96 -17.53
C ARG A 223 15.67 -12.60 -18.19
N GLN A 224 14.70 -12.00 -18.84
CA GLN A 224 14.83 -10.68 -19.46
C GLN A 224 14.91 -9.56 -18.42
N LEU A 225 14.11 -9.65 -17.36
CA LEU A 225 14.13 -8.74 -16.21
C LEU A 225 15.50 -8.65 -15.53
N LEU A 226 16.16 -9.80 -15.31
CA LEU A 226 17.45 -9.88 -14.65
C LEU A 226 18.62 -9.38 -15.51
N ARG A 227 18.43 -9.16 -16.83
CA ARG A 227 19.49 -8.72 -17.74
C ARG A 227 19.63 -7.21 -17.87
N THR A 228 18.62 -6.43 -17.48
CA THR A 228 18.63 -4.98 -17.65
C THR A 228 18.99 -4.29 -16.32
N PRO A 229 20.17 -3.66 -16.17
CA PRO A 229 20.59 -3.02 -14.91
C PRO A 229 19.59 -1.98 -14.41
N GLN A 230 18.94 -1.24 -15.32
CA GLN A 230 17.93 -0.24 -14.95
C GLN A 230 16.71 -0.87 -14.26
N THR A 231 16.27 -2.03 -14.76
CA THR A 231 15.16 -2.79 -14.14
C THR A 231 15.55 -3.30 -12.75
N LEU A 232 16.79 -3.76 -12.56
CA LEU A 232 17.29 -4.21 -11.27
C LEU A 232 17.35 -3.07 -10.25
N TYR A 233 17.79 -1.87 -10.63
CA TYR A 233 17.78 -0.70 -9.73
C TYR A 233 16.35 -0.33 -9.34
N THR A 234 15.43 -0.29 -10.28
CA THR A 234 14.03 0.00 -10.02
C THR A 234 13.39 -1.05 -9.11
N ALA A 235 13.62 -2.34 -9.39
CA ALA A 235 13.15 -3.44 -8.54
C ALA A 235 13.74 -3.38 -7.12
N GLY A 236 15.03 -3.04 -6.99
CA GLY A 236 15.67 -2.85 -5.69
C GLY A 236 15.05 -1.71 -4.89
N ILE A 237 14.76 -0.58 -5.52
CA ILE A 237 14.05 0.54 -4.87
C ILE A 237 12.63 0.12 -4.47
N MET A 238 11.88 -0.56 -5.32
CA MET A 238 10.56 -1.10 -4.99
C MET A 238 10.62 -2.05 -3.79
N LEU A 239 11.64 -2.90 -3.72
CA LEU A 239 11.85 -3.82 -2.60
C LEU A 239 12.11 -3.06 -1.29
N VAL A 240 12.99 -2.04 -1.32
CA VAL A 240 13.25 -1.17 -0.16
C VAL A 240 11.94 -0.55 0.34
N PHE A 241 11.14 0.05 -0.54
CA PHE A 241 9.84 0.61 -0.16
C PHE A 241 8.89 -0.45 0.40
N SER A 242 8.81 -1.62 -0.22
CA SER A 242 7.93 -2.70 0.23
C SER A 242 8.25 -3.14 1.66
N ILE A 243 9.54 -3.36 1.96
CA ILE A 243 10.00 -3.78 3.29
C ILE A 243 9.75 -2.66 4.32
N THR A 244 10.13 -1.42 4.01
CA THR A 244 10.03 -0.31 4.97
C THR A 244 8.58 0.08 5.26
N VAL A 245 7.70 0.05 4.26
CA VAL A 245 6.25 0.25 4.46
C VAL A 245 5.66 -0.85 5.33
N MET A 246 6.05 -2.11 5.12
CA MET A 246 5.61 -3.23 5.94
C MET A 246 6.10 -3.09 7.39
N ILE A 247 7.37 -2.74 7.61
CA ILE A 247 7.93 -2.51 8.96
C ILE A 247 7.21 -1.34 9.65
N ASN A 248 7.07 -0.19 8.98
CA ASN A 248 6.36 0.95 9.53
C ASN A 248 4.89 0.62 9.84
N GLY A 249 4.18 -0.02 8.93
CA GLY A 249 2.78 -0.39 9.14
C GLY A 249 2.56 -1.37 10.29
N SER A 250 3.57 -2.22 10.60
CA SER A 250 3.44 -3.27 11.62
C SER A 250 4.02 -2.88 12.99
N PHE A 251 5.09 -2.08 13.02
CA PHE A 251 5.85 -1.84 14.27
C PHE A 251 5.87 -0.39 14.72
N TRP A 252 5.37 0.56 13.90
CA TRP A 252 5.36 1.97 14.26
C TRP A 252 4.51 2.26 15.51
N GLY A 253 3.32 1.69 15.62
CA GLY A 253 2.50 1.82 16.82
C GLY A 253 3.21 1.30 18.08
N ILE A 254 3.96 0.20 17.93
CA ILE A 254 4.69 -0.43 19.05
C ILE A 254 5.81 0.48 19.55
N ILE A 255 6.65 1.07 18.67
CA ILE A 255 7.71 1.97 19.13
C ILE A 255 7.14 3.23 19.79
N VAL A 256 6.02 3.76 19.29
CA VAL A 256 5.39 4.96 19.84
C VAL A 256 4.80 4.69 21.23
N THR A 257 4.19 3.54 21.45
CA THR A 257 3.58 3.22 22.76
C THR A 257 4.56 2.60 23.75
N GLU A 258 5.41 1.69 23.32
CA GLU A 258 6.27 0.90 24.21
C GLU A 258 7.63 1.56 24.50
N LYS A 259 8.15 2.40 23.56
CA LYS A 259 9.40 3.11 23.79
C LYS A 259 9.20 4.58 24.14
N LEU A 260 8.31 5.27 23.42
CA LEU A 260 8.10 6.70 23.64
C LEU A 260 7.01 6.95 24.72
N HIS A 261 6.38 5.90 25.25
CA HIS A 261 5.30 5.92 26.25
C HIS A 261 4.19 6.92 25.91
N ILE A 262 3.91 7.09 24.61
CA ILE A 262 2.82 7.94 24.14
C ILE A 262 1.51 7.17 24.27
N PRO A 263 0.48 7.74 24.92
CA PRO A 263 -0.80 7.08 25.08
C PRO A 263 -1.41 6.61 23.76
N ALA A 264 -1.98 5.41 23.75
CA ALA A 264 -2.58 4.82 22.56
C ALA A 264 -3.64 5.71 21.89
N GLY A 265 -4.43 6.46 22.68
CA GLY A 265 -5.41 7.41 22.15
C GLY A 265 -4.81 8.49 21.24
N ASN A 266 -3.55 8.85 21.44
CA ASN A 266 -2.87 9.87 20.62
C ASN A 266 -2.36 9.34 19.28
N LEU A 267 -2.28 8.00 19.08
CA LEU A 267 -1.76 7.40 17.84
C LEU A 267 -2.51 7.86 16.59
N SER A 268 -3.80 8.08 16.69
CA SER A 268 -4.64 8.49 15.56
C SER A 268 -4.42 9.93 15.08
N ILE A 269 -3.77 10.78 15.88
CA ILE A 269 -3.40 12.14 15.48
C ILE A 269 -2.35 12.10 14.36
N PHE A 270 -1.49 11.11 14.35
CA PHE A 270 -0.37 11.03 13.41
C PHE A 270 -0.79 10.71 11.97
N PRO A 271 -1.69 9.75 11.68
CA PRO A 271 -2.27 9.61 10.35
C PRO A 271 -2.98 10.86 9.84
N PHE A 272 -3.67 11.59 10.72
CA PHE A 272 -4.27 12.89 10.40
C PHE A 272 -3.21 13.90 9.94
N VAL A 273 -2.15 14.10 10.73
CA VAL A 273 -1.04 15.01 10.39
C VAL A 273 -0.39 14.58 9.07
N ARG A 274 -0.10 13.29 8.92
CA ARG A 274 0.48 12.72 7.69
C ARG A 274 -0.38 13.03 6.46
N SER A 275 -1.69 12.80 6.54
CA SER A 275 -2.61 13.05 5.44
C SER A 275 -2.69 14.54 5.07
N ALA A 276 -2.73 15.42 6.07
CA ALA A 276 -2.72 16.87 5.84
C ALA A 276 -1.44 17.32 5.13
N VAL A 277 -0.29 16.86 5.61
CA VAL A 277 1.02 17.18 5.01
C VAL A 277 1.10 16.64 3.58
N MET A 278 0.71 15.39 3.35
CA MET A 278 0.76 14.78 2.02
C MET A 278 -0.14 15.50 1.01
N LEU A 279 -1.35 15.90 1.40
CA LEU A 279 -2.25 16.67 0.54
C LEU A 279 -1.65 18.04 0.20
N LEU A 280 -1.19 18.80 1.19
CA LEU A 280 -0.57 20.10 0.96
C LEU A 280 0.66 19.97 0.05
N PHE A 281 1.51 18.99 0.30
CA PHE A 281 2.71 18.74 -0.49
C PHE A 281 2.37 18.37 -1.93
N PHE A 282 1.36 17.52 -2.13
CA PHE A 282 0.91 17.09 -3.45
C PHE A 282 0.45 18.28 -4.31
N PHE A 283 -0.33 19.19 -3.73
CA PHE A 283 -0.83 20.34 -4.49
C PHE A 283 0.20 21.47 -4.69
N ILE A 284 1.08 21.69 -3.72
CA ILE A 284 2.00 22.86 -3.73
C ILE A 284 3.35 22.51 -4.35
N VAL A 285 3.91 21.35 -3.99
CA VAL A 285 5.33 21.03 -4.27
C VAL A 285 5.47 20.10 -5.47
N MET A 286 4.59 19.10 -5.57
CA MET A 286 4.69 18.05 -6.59
C MET A 286 4.68 18.58 -8.04
N PRO A 287 3.91 19.62 -8.42
CA PRO A 287 3.94 20.17 -9.77
C PRO A 287 5.31 20.72 -10.17
N ARG A 288 6.13 21.18 -9.19
CA ARG A 288 7.50 21.67 -9.44
C ARG A 288 8.50 20.52 -9.58
N ILE A 289 8.33 19.47 -8.78
CA ILE A 289 9.21 18.28 -8.79
C ILE A 289 9.04 17.49 -10.10
N ASN A 290 7.83 17.40 -10.63
CA ASN A 290 7.55 16.68 -11.88
C ASN A 290 8.30 17.22 -13.10
N GLN A 291 8.75 18.49 -13.06
CA GLN A 291 9.55 19.11 -14.09
C GLN A 291 11.04 18.78 -13.98
N MET A 292 11.49 18.23 -12.85
CA MET A 292 12.89 17.92 -12.58
C MET A 292 13.27 16.52 -13.08
N HIS A 293 14.56 16.33 -13.36
CA HIS A 293 15.11 15.00 -13.56
C HIS A 293 15.02 14.19 -12.26
N PHE A 294 14.55 12.94 -12.32
CA PHE A 294 14.18 12.11 -11.16
C PHE A 294 15.32 11.88 -10.15
N LYS A 295 16.60 11.92 -10.57
CA LYS A 295 17.76 11.58 -9.74
C LYS A 295 17.83 12.40 -8.45
N LEU A 296 17.86 13.73 -8.56
CA LEU A 296 18.02 14.60 -7.41
C LEU A 296 16.86 14.55 -6.43
N PRO A 297 15.57 14.66 -6.87
CA PRO A 297 14.45 14.54 -5.97
C PRO A 297 14.36 13.18 -5.28
N MET A 298 14.73 12.08 -5.96
CA MET A 298 14.70 10.74 -5.40
C MET A 298 15.79 10.58 -4.31
N VAL A 299 17.03 11.04 -4.57
CA VAL A 299 18.13 10.98 -3.60
C VAL A 299 17.81 11.83 -2.37
N LEU A 300 17.31 13.06 -2.55
CA LEU A 300 16.90 13.93 -1.44
C LEU A 300 15.72 13.35 -0.67
N GLY A 301 14.78 12.72 -1.36
CA GLY A 301 13.66 12.00 -0.74
C GLY A 301 14.15 10.88 0.17
N PHE A 302 15.08 10.03 -0.30
CA PHE A 302 15.67 8.97 0.52
C PHE A 302 16.47 9.53 1.70
N LEU A 303 17.23 10.60 1.51
CA LEU A 303 17.97 11.28 2.59
C LEU A 303 17.00 11.77 3.68
N GLY A 304 15.88 12.36 3.28
CA GLY A 304 14.84 12.79 4.21
C GLY A 304 14.18 11.63 4.93
N LEU A 305 13.95 10.47 4.25
CA LEU A 305 13.45 9.24 4.88
C LEU A 305 14.45 8.69 5.91
N VAL A 306 15.75 8.68 5.61
CA VAL A 306 16.80 8.31 6.58
C VAL A 306 16.73 9.25 7.78
N THR A 307 16.69 10.55 7.57
CA THR A 307 16.60 11.55 8.65
C THR A 307 15.35 11.37 9.50
N SER A 308 14.20 11.09 8.88
CA SER A 308 12.94 10.80 9.58
C SER A 308 13.09 9.60 10.52
N GLN A 309 13.67 8.48 10.05
CA GLN A 309 13.87 7.29 10.87
C GLN A 309 14.90 7.51 11.98
N VAL A 310 15.97 8.27 11.71
CA VAL A 310 16.94 8.67 12.75
C VAL A 310 16.25 9.48 13.86
N LEU A 311 15.41 10.45 13.51
CA LEU A 311 14.65 11.22 14.49
C LEU A 311 13.72 10.32 15.33
N LEU A 312 13.07 9.37 14.71
CA LEU A 312 12.20 8.40 15.42
C LEU A 312 13.01 7.54 16.41
N VAL A 313 14.15 7.00 15.97
CA VAL A 313 15.01 6.13 16.79
C VAL A 313 15.68 6.90 17.93
N THR A 314 16.06 8.16 17.73
CA THR A 314 16.71 9.01 18.74
C THR A 314 15.72 9.80 19.60
N ALA A 315 14.43 9.73 19.31
CA ALA A 315 13.41 10.44 20.07
C ALA A 315 13.47 10.03 21.57
N PRO A 316 13.49 11.01 22.49
CA PRO A 316 13.44 10.75 23.94
C PRO A 316 12.05 10.26 24.34
N ASP A 317 11.93 9.81 25.59
CA ASP A 317 10.62 9.51 26.19
C ASP A 317 9.67 10.70 26.06
N GLN A 318 8.41 10.44 25.71
CA GLN A 318 7.38 11.44 25.40
C GLN A 318 7.81 12.51 24.37
N GLY A 319 8.73 12.17 23.47
CA GLY A 319 9.31 13.06 22.47
C GLY A 319 8.36 13.43 21.32
N TYR A 320 7.20 14.04 21.59
CA TYR A 320 6.20 14.43 20.59
C TYR A 320 6.78 15.30 19.45
N VAL A 321 7.67 16.24 19.78
CA VAL A 321 8.27 17.12 18.77
C VAL A 321 9.09 16.33 17.77
N PHE A 322 9.94 15.39 18.25
CA PHE A 322 10.74 14.52 17.38
C PHE A 322 9.85 13.67 16.50
N LEU A 323 8.77 13.12 17.07
CA LEU A 323 7.82 12.28 16.35
C LEU A 323 7.06 13.06 15.28
N VAL A 324 6.56 14.26 15.59
CA VAL A 324 5.87 15.11 14.61
C VAL A 324 6.81 15.54 13.48
N ILE A 325 8.05 15.92 13.76
CA ILE A 325 9.04 16.26 12.73
C ILE A 325 9.38 15.04 11.88
N SER A 326 9.55 13.87 12.51
CA SER A 326 9.78 12.61 11.80
C SER A 326 8.64 12.30 10.82
N ILE A 327 7.39 12.37 11.25
CA ILE A 327 6.21 12.12 10.42
C ILE A 327 6.07 13.16 9.30
N PHE A 328 6.35 14.43 9.61
CA PHE A 328 6.33 15.49 8.60
C PHE A 328 7.34 15.21 7.48
N LEU A 329 8.59 14.90 7.85
CA LEU A 329 9.64 14.56 6.87
C LEU A 329 9.27 13.30 6.10
N GLU A 330 8.81 12.26 6.78
CA GLU A 330 8.36 11.01 6.16
C GLU A 330 7.26 11.29 5.13
N ALA A 331 6.23 12.04 5.49
CA ALA A 331 5.11 12.37 4.61
C ALA A 331 5.55 13.13 3.36
N CYS A 332 6.38 14.17 3.51
CA CYS A 332 6.94 14.94 2.38
C CYS A 332 7.78 14.05 1.46
N CYS A 333 8.63 13.20 2.04
CA CYS A 333 9.54 12.35 1.28
C CYS A 333 8.81 11.20 0.58
N PHE A 334 7.80 10.59 1.20
CA PHE A 334 6.95 9.62 0.52
C PHE A 334 6.12 10.25 -0.59
N ALA A 335 5.56 11.44 -0.38
CA ALA A 335 4.83 12.16 -1.41
C ALA A 335 5.70 12.51 -2.64
N THR A 336 7.02 12.64 -2.45
CA THR A 336 7.99 12.85 -3.54
C THR A 336 8.41 11.54 -4.20
N THR A 337 8.84 10.57 -3.39
CA THR A 337 9.54 9.37 -3.89
C THR A 337 8.60 8.35 -4.52
N TRP A 338 7.38 8.20 -4.02
CA TRP A 338 6.43 7.22 -4.53
C TRP A 338 6.04 7.47 -6.00
N PRO A 339 5.55 8.68 -6.40
CA PRO A 339 5.24 8.96 -7.80
C PRO A 339 6.46 8.91 -8.73
N LEU A 340 7.65 9.26 -8.21
CA LEU A 340 8.88 9.12 -9.00
C LEU A 340 9.25 7.66 -9.24
N LEU A 341 9.02 6.78 -8.26
CA LEU A 341 9.19 5.34 -8.42
C LEU A 341 8.23 4.79 -9.47
N ASP A 342 6.94 5.15 -9.41
CA ASP A 342 5.94 4.74 -10.41
C ASP A 342 6.34 5.19 -11.82
N ARG A 343 6.86 6.42 -11.94
CA ARG A 343 7.41 6.93 -13.21
C ARG A 343 8.63 6.12 -13.67
N MET A 344 9.55 5.77 -12.76
CA MET A 344 10.69 4.91 -13.10
C MET A 344 10.25 3.54 -13.61
N VAL A 345 9.28 2.92 -12.94
CA VAL A 345 8.69 1.64 -13.36
C VAL A 345 8.09 1.78 -14.76
N ALA A 346 7.31 2.83 -15.00
CA ALA A 346 6.66 3.08 -16.29
C ALA A 346 7.66 3.27 -17.45
N LEU A 347 8.81 3.92 -17.21
CA LEU A 347 9.84 4.19 -18.20
C LEU A 347 10.81 3.01 -18.44
N THR A 348 10.89 2.09 -17.47
CA THR A 348 11.85 0.97 -17.53
C THR A 348 11.27 -0.25 -18.23
N ILE A 349 9.95 -0.37 -18.28
CA ILE A 349 9.24 -1.55 -18.77
C ILE A 349 8.67 -1.26 -20.16
N ASP A 350 8.92 -2.20 -21.11
CA ASP A 350 8.36 -2.15 -22.45
C ASP A 350 6.82 -2.08 -22.38
N PRO A 351 6.18 -1.10 -23.06
CA PRO A 351 4.73 -0.97 -23.06
C PRO A 351 3.97 -2.24 -23.48
N SER A 352 4.54 -3.03 -24.42
CA SER A 352 3.93 -4.25 -24.95
C SER A 352 3.89 -5.40 -23.92
N GLU A 353 4.84 -5.45 -22.98
CA GLU A 353 4.96 -6.50 -21.96
C GLU A 353 4.72 -5.97 -20.52
N ARG A 354 4.30 -4.72 -20.38
CA ARG A 354 4.22 -4.02 -19.08
C ARG A 354 3.44 -4.80 -18.03
N ALA A 355 2.24 -5.25 -18.35
CA ALA A 355 1.39 -5.96 -17.40
C ALA A 355 2.04 -7.25 -16.88
N ARG A 356 2.69 -8.00 -17.78
CA ARG A 356 3.35 -9.27 -17.48
C ARG A 356 4.60 -9.05 -16.61
N ILE A 357 5.44 -8.09 -16.98
CA ILE A 357 6.65 -7.73 -16.24
C ILE A 357 6.29 -7.21 -14.85
N GLN A 358 5.29 -6.33 -14.73
CA GLN A 358 4.86 -5.76 -13.47
C GLN A 358 4.28 -6.83 -12.52
N SER A 359 3.56 -7.82 -13.05
CA SER A 359 3.07 -8.96 -12.26
C SER A 359 4.23 -9.78 -11.68
N ILE A 360 5.24 -10.13 -12.49
CA ILE A 360 6.40 -10.89 -12.03
C ILE A 360 7.22 -10.10 -11.00
N LEU A 361 7.45 -8.81 -11.24
CA LEU A 361 8.13 -7.93 -10.28
C LEU A 361 7.39 -7.89 -8.96
N SER A 362 6.06 -7.73 -9.00
CA SER A 362 5.23 -7.68 -7.79
C SER A 362 5.34 -8.98 -6.98
N VAL A 363 5.24 -10.14 -7.63
CA VAL A 363 5.40 -11.45 -6.97
C VAL A 363 6.81 -11.61 -6.39
N GLY A 364 7.85 -11.23 -7.14
CA GLY A 364 9.24 -11.27 -6.66
C GLY A 364 9.47 -10.37 -5.44
N ILE A 365 8.91 -9.15 -5.45
CA ILE A 365 9.00 -8.21 -4.34
C ILE A 365 8.26 -8.75 -3.11
N ILE A 366 7.05 -9.30 -3.27
CA ILE A 366 6.30 -9.91 -2.18
C ILE A 366 7.10 -11.07 -1.56
N LEU A 367 7.68 -11.94 -2.39
CA LEU A 367 8.50 -13.07 -1.94
C LEU A 367 9.70 -12.60 -1.12
N LEU A 368 10.45 -11.61 -1.63
CA LEU A 368 11.63 -11.08 -0.96
C LEU A 368 11.27 -10.27 0.30
N THR A 369 10.09 -9.63 0.36
CA THR A 369 9.62 -8.88 1.51
C THR A 369 9.12 -9.82 2.63
N SER A 370 8.55 -10.98 2.29
CA SER A 370 7.87 -11.85 3.24
C SER A 370 8.69 -12.24 4.50
N PRO A 371 10.02 -12.53 4.47
CA PRO A 371 10.76 -12.87 5.67
C PRO A 371 11.00 -11.67 6.61
N PHE A 372 10.91 -10.45 6.09
CA PHE A 372 11.21 -9.25 6.88
C PHE A 372 10.18 -8.95 7.98
N GLY A 373 8.97 -9.47 7.89
CA GLY A 373 8.00 -9.41 8.98
C GLY A 373 8.53 -10.11 10.24
N TRP A 374 8.98 -11.36 10.09
CA TRP A 374 9.58 -12.14 11.19
C TRP A 374 10.90 -11.55 11.66
N ILE A 375 11.77 -11.08 10.74
CA ILE A 375 13.03 -10.41 11.06
C ILE A 375 12.75 -9.16 11.91
N ALA A 376 11.84 -8.29 11.46
CA ALA A 376 11.49 -7.06 12.18
C ALA A 376 10.85 -7.37 13.54
N GLY A 377 9.99 -8.38 13.64
CA GLY A 377 9.43 -8.83 14.92
C GLY A 377 10.48 -9.37 15.89
N SER A 378 11.46 -10.10 15.38
CA SER A 378 12.60 -10.59 16.18
C SER A 378 13.50 -9.45 16.65
N LEU A 379 13.77 -8.48 15.80
CA LEU A 379 14.52 -7.26 16.14
C LEU A 379 13.77 -6.41 17.18
N SER A 380 12.46 -6.21 16.99
CA SER A 380 11.61 -5.45 17.93
C SER A 380 11.55 -6.09 19.32
N ALA A 381 11.57 -7.42 19.40
CA ALA A 381 11.62 -8.14 20.67
C ALA A 381 12.94 -7.94 21.42
N ILE A 382 14.05 -7.66 20.72
CA ILE A 382 15.35 -7.34 21.35
C ILE A 382 15.37 -5.87 21.76
N ASN A 383 15.05 -4.97 20.82
CA ASN A 383 14.96 -3.54 21.07
C ASN A 383 14.01 -2.90 20.05
N LYS A 384 13.06 -2.08 20.52
CA LYS A 384 12.03 -1.42 19.70
C LYS A 384 12.60 -0.51 18.60
N ASN A 385 13.84 -0.05 18.74
CA ASN A 385 14.53 0.77 17.74
C ASN A 385 15.06 -0.04 16.53
N LEU A 386 15.37 -1.32 16.71
CA LEU A 386 16.09 -2.11 15.69
C LEU A 386 15.34 -2.27 14.36
N PRO A 387 14.02 -2.46 14.31
CA PRO A 387 13.29 -2.48 13.04
C PRO A 387 13.45 -1.17 12.24
N PHE A 388 13.50 -0.04 12.93
CA PHE A 388 13.65 1.28 12.31
C PHE A 388 15.12 1.60 11.98
N ALA A 389 16.08 1.05 12.73
CA ALA A 389 17.49 1.04 12.34
C ALA A 389 17.72 0.24 11.04
N LEU A 390 17.00 -0.88 10.87
CA LEU A 390 16.98 -1.61 9.59
C LEU A 390 16.39 -0.75 8.47
N ASN A 391 15.33 0.02 8.71
CA ASN A 391 14.79 0.97 7.73
C ASN A 391 15.83 2.03 7.32
N ILE A 392 16.63 2.55 8.26
CA ILE A 392 17.72 3.49 7.96
C ILE A 392 18.71 2.89 6.95
N VAL A 393 19.14 1.64 7.20
CA VAL A 393 20.05 0.93 6.28
C VAL A 393 19.41 0.71 4.91
N LEU A 394 18.15 0.28 4.88
CA LEU A 394 17.40 0.03 3.65
C LEU A 394 17.19 1.34 2.85
N PHE A 395 16.82 2.43 3.49
CA PHE A 395 16.70 3.72 2.81
C PHE A 395 18.06 4.25 2.31
N GLY A 396 19.16 3.99 3.05
CA GLY A 396 20.52 4.27 2.58
C GLY A 396 20.85 3.46 1.31
N ALA A 397 20.50 2.17 1.29
CA ALA A 397 20.64 1.34 0.08
C ALA A 397 19.77 1.85 -1.08
N GLY A 398 18.52 2.24 -0.79
CA GLY A 398 17.61 2.86 -1.78
C GLY A 398 18.17 4.15 -2.36
N MET A 399 18.79 5.00 -1.54
CA MET A 399 19.46 6.22 -1.98
C MET A 399 20.61 5.92 -2.95
N LEU A 400 21.44 4.91 -2.63
CA LEU A 400 22.52 4.47 -3.50
C LEU A 400 22.00 3.93 -4.85
N LEU A 401 20.95 3.10 -4.81
CA LEU A 401 20.32 2.57 -6.03
C LEU A 401 19.73 3.69 -6.88
N ALA A 402 19.09 4.68 -6.29
CA ALA A 402 18.55 5.84 -6.99
C ALA A 402 19.66 6.69 -7.66
N TYR A 403 20.77 6.88 -6.96
CA TYR A 403 21.94 7.56 -7.50
C TYR A 403 22.54 6.83 -8.72
N LEU A 404 22.72 5.51 -8.61
CA LEU A 404 23.26 4.67 -9.69
C LEU A 404 22.31 4.61 -10.91
N ALA A 405 21.02 4.48 -10.67
CA ALA A 405 20.00 4.51 -11.73
C ALA A 405 20.00 5.84 -12.49
N GLY A 406 20.12 6.96 -11.77
CA GLY A 406 20.19 8.29 -12.37
C GLY A 406 21.43 8.51 -13.24
N ASN A 407 22.60 8.03 -12.81
CA ASN A 407 23.84 8.12 -13.58
C ASN A 407 23.78 7.33 -14.89
N ASN A 408 23.20 6.11 -14.86
CA ASN A 408 23.05 5.28 -16.05
C ASN A 408 22.08 5.90 -17.07
N SER A 409 21.02 6.54 -16.60
CA SER A 409 20.07 7.24 -17.49
C SER A 409 20.72 8.45 -18.18
N GLN A 410 21.51 9.23 -17.45
CA GLN A 410 22.23 10.38 -18.03
C GLN A 410 23.29 9.97 -19.05
N LYS A 411 24.03 8.87 -18.81
CA LYS A 411 25.02 8.35 -19.78
C LYS A 411 24.36 7.94 -21.09
N LYS A 412 23.18 7.27 -21.03
CA LYS A 412 22.45 6.89 -22.26
C LYS A 412 21.99 8.12 -23.05
N LEU A 413 21.49 9.15 -22.39
CA LEU A 413 21.09 10.41 -23.04
C LEU A 413 22.29 11.10 -23.71
N ALA A 414 23.43 11.19 -23.03
CA ALA A 414 24.64 11.80 -23.58
C ALA A 414 25.17 11.06 -24.83
N VAL A 415 25.12 9.72 -24.85
CA VAL A 415 25.54 8.91 -26.03
C VAL A 415 24.60 9.14 -27.20
N VAL A 416 23.28 9.23 -26.99
CA VAL A 416 22.30 9.49 -28.06
C VAL A 416 22.48 10.90 -28.64
N THR A 417 22.78 11.90 -27.81
CA THR A 417 22.99 13.29 -28.26
C THR A 417 24.32 13.49 -28.98
N GLN A 418 25.30 12.59 -28.81
CA GLN A 418 26.59 12.64 -29.52
C GLN A 418 26.57 11.83 -30.84
N ALA A 419 25.56 10.98 -31.03
CA ALA A 419 25.43 10.12 -32.23
C ALA A 419 24.42 10.66 -33.25
N GLY A 420 23.71 11.75 -32.97
CA GLY A 420 22.82 12.48 -33.89
C GLY A 420 23.35 13.89 -34.14
#